data_dc90c4a42c8d3be98b17c5de7a67cbc7
#
_entry.id   dc90c4a42c8d3be98b17c5de7a67cbc7
#
_cell.length_a   1.000
_cell.length_b   1.000
_cell.length_c   1.000
_cell.angle_alpha   90.00
_cell.angle_beta   90.00
_cell.angle_gamma   90.00
#
_symmetry.space_group_name_H-M   'P 1'
#
loop_
_entity.id
_entity.type
_entity.pdbx_description
1 polymer ?
#
loop_
_entity_poly.entity_id
_entity_poly.type
_entity_poly.pdbx_seq_one_letter_code
_entity_poly.pdbx_strand_id
1 'polypeptide(L)'
;DITFTQMKKTRIKNVDITDYNTRISLSSEDPITSSTKDTVKNLDILRDDAKVKYYRLKNRYYVYDSSGLFRFDLSAVKSDESTTFLKSNVVNKAPQYEIEIECIQNKEDVDVIAKRLIYNASLILSLMQNNNIITKTSDMKEVIESYGKTIQHKNSNNKKFRGNKYENSYN
;
A
#
# COMPACT_ATOMS: atom_id res chain seq x y z
N ASP A 1 7.76 17.64 19.74
CA ASP A 1 7.46 16.70 20.82
C ASP A 1 7.31 15.29 20.25
N ILE A 2 7.85 14.29 20.96
CA ILE A 2 7.72 12.88 20.60
C ILE A 2 6.66 12.26 21.51
N THR A 3 5.63 11.65 20.92
CA THR A 3 4.56 10.99 21.66
C THR A 3 4.65 9.47 21.43
N PHE A 4 4.54 8.71 22.50
CA PHE A 4 4.49 7.25 22.45
C PHE A 4 3.08 6.77 22.75
N THR A 5 2.54 5.95 21.87
CA THR A 5 1.26 5.27 22.09
C THR A 5 1.44 3.77 21.95
N GLN A 6 0.81 3.01 22.84
CA GLN A 6 0.71 1.58 22.74
C GLN A 6 -0.73 1.20 22.38
N MET A 7 -0.87 0.32 21.41
CA MET A 7 -2.19 -0.12 20.95
C MET A 7 -2.16 -1.62 20.65
N LYS A 8 -3.14 -2.33 21.12
CA LYS A 8 -3.37 -3.73 20.74
C LYS A 8 -4.34 -3.76 19.58
N LYS A 9 -3.86 -4.21 18.43
CA LYS A 9 -4.70 -4.40 17.25
C LYS A 9 -5.04 -5.86 17.10
N THR A 10 -6.33 -6.20 17.16
CA THR A 10 -6.84 -7.55 16.95
C THR A 10 -7.57 -7.60 15.62
N ARG A 11 -7.02 -8.38 14.68
CA ARG A 11 -7.63 -8.59 13.37
C ARG A 11 -8.85 -9.48 13.49
N ILE A 12 -10.00 -9.04 12.99
CA ILE A 12 -11.25 -9.79 12.99
C ILE A 12 -11.43 -10.47 11.63
N LYS A 13 -11.33 -9.71 10.53
CA LYS A 13 -11.50 -10.23 9.16
C LYS A 13 -10.75 -9.40 8.14
N ASN A 14 -10.20 -10.08 7.13
CA ASN A 14 -9.68 -9.45 5.92
C ASN A 14 -10.33 -10.04 4.69
N VAL A 15 -10.52 -9.20 3.68
CA VAL A 15 -10.93 -9.59 2.33
C VAL A 15 -9.99 -8.93 1.34
N ASP A 16 -9.25 -9.74 0.59
CA ASP A 16 -8.38 -9.25 -0.49
C ASP A 16 -9.17 -9.21 -1.80
N ILE A 17 -9.17 -8.05 -2.44
CA ILE A 17 -9.76 -7.83 -3.76
C ILE A 17 -8.57 -7.66 -4.73
N THR A 18 -8.02 -8.81 -5.13
CA THR A 18 -6.77 -8.88 -5.90
C THR A 18 -6.87 -8.18 -7.26
N ASP A 19 -8.05 -8.21 -7.87
CA ASP A 19 -8.33 -7.52 -9.13
C ASP A 19 -8.02 -6.03 -9.11
N TYR A 20 -8.08 -5.41 -7.93
CA TYR A 20 -7.85 -3.98 -7.75
C TYR A 20 -6.70 -3.66 -6.81
N ASN A 21 -5.90 -4.67 -6.43
CA ASN A 21 -4.83 -4.53 -5.44
C ASN A 21 -5.30 -3.85 -4.14
N THR A 22 -6.49 -4.22 -3.68
CA THR A 22 -7.19 -3.60 -2.56
C THR A 22 -7.48 -4.63 -1.48
N ARG A 23 -7.41 -4.22 -0.22
CA ARG A 23 -7.79 -5.04 0.94
C ARG A 23 -8.80 -4.29 1.78
N ILE A 24 -9.87 -4.99 2.18
CA ILE A 24 -10.78 -4.52 3.21
C ILE A 24 -10.44 -5.27 4.50
N SER A 25 -10.20 -4.53 5.59
CA SER A 25 -9.82 -5.09 6.89
C SER A 25 -10.78 -4.61 7.96
N LEU A 26 -11.22 -5.54 8.80
CA LEU A 26 -11.94 -5.26 10.04
C LEU A 26 -11.04 -5.66 11.20
N SER A 27 -10.77 -4.73 12.12
CA SER A 27 -9.99 -4.97 13.33
C SER A 27 -10.53 -4.14 14.48
N SER A 28 -10.32 -4.61 15.71
CA SER A 28 -10.44 -3.78 16.91
C SER A 28 -9.08 -3.20 17.27
N GLU A 29 -9.08 -1.99 17.77
CA GLU A 29 -7.90 -1.30 18.29
C GLU A 29 -8.19 -0.88 19.73
N ASP A 30 -7.49 -1.52 20.67
CA ASP A 30 -7.63 -1.24 22.08
C ASP A 30 -6.39 -0.49 22.57
N PRO A 31 -6.52 0.75 23.04
CA PRO A 31 -5.39 1.44 23.65
C PRO A 31 -4.95 0.65 24.89
N ILE A 32 -3.66 0.36 24.98
CA ILE A 32 -3.09 -0.25 26.18
C ILE A 32 -2.95 0.87 27.19
N THR A 33 -4.00 1.08 27.99
CA THR A 33 -3.93 1.93 29.18
C THR A 33 -3.14 1.20 30.24
N SER A 34 -1.96 1.66 30.50
CA SER A 34 -0.99 1.03 31.35
C SER A 34 -1.50 0.79 32.78
N SER A 35 -1.80 -0.46 33.11
CA SER A 35 -1.32 -0.92 34.41
C SER A 35 0.20 -1.04 34.26
N THR A 36 0.96 -0.55 35.23
CA THR A 36 2.44 -0.49 35.21
C THR A 36 3.10 -1.83 34.83
N LYS A 37 2.44 -2.95 35.07
CA LYS A 37 2.92 -4.32 34.75
C LYS A 37 2.86 -4.67 33.26
N ASP A 38 1.83 -4.26 32.54
CA ASP A 38 1.70 -4.55 31.11
C ASP A 38 2.61 -3.67 30.26
N THR A 39 2.86 -2.44 30.70
CA THR A 39 3.82 -1.53 30.08
C THR A 39 5.25 -2.06 30.19
N VAL A 40 5.63 -2.58 31.35
CA VAL A 40 6.94 -3.19 31.59
C VAL A 40 7.11 -4.46 30.72
N LYS A 41 6.10 -5.31 30.67
CA LYS A 41 6.12 -6.54 29.86
C LYS A 41 6.27 -6.25 28.36
N ASN A 42 5.61 -5.20 27.87
CA ASN A 42 5.72 -4.77 26.47
C ASN A 42 7.09 -4.11 26.17
N LEU A 43 7.67 -3.40 27.14
CA LEU A 43 9.03 -2.88 27.02
C LEU A 43 10.07 -4.00 26.98
N ASP A 44 9.86 -5.08 27.73
CA ASP A 44 10.74 -6.25 27.71
C ASP A 44 10.70 -6.96 26.35
N ILE A 45 9.52 -7.05 25.69
CA ILE A 45 9.41 -7.56 24.32
C ILE A 45 10.19 -6.68 23.35
N LEU A 46 10.14 -5.35 23.51
CA LEU A 46 10.91 -4.42 22.67
C LEU A 46 12.42 -4.53 22.90
N ARG A 47 12.84 -4.86 24.12
CA ARG A 47 14.26 -5.07 24.50
C ARG A 47 14.79 -6.44 24.16
N ASP A 48 13.92 -7.43 23.92
CA ASP A 48 14.33 -8.78 23.55
C ASP A 48 14.96 -8.81 22.15
N ASP A 49 16.29 -8.74 22.11
CA ASP A 49 17.06 -8.74 20.88
C ASP A 49 17.07 -10.10 20.16
N ALA A 50 16.50 -11.15 20.76
CA ALA A 50 16.33 -12.45 20.13
C ALA A 50 15.08 -12.51 19.24
N LYS A 51 14.10 -11.63 19.47
CA LYS A 51 12.85 -11.61 18.69
C LYS A 51 12.91 -10.67 17.52
N VAL A 52 12.52 -11.18 16.36
CA VAL A 52 12.33 -10.37 15.15
C VAL A 52 11.13 -9.44 15.34
N LYS A 53 11.33 -8.18 15.00
CA LYS A 53 10.34 -7.11 15.06
C LYS A 53 10.17 -6.50 13.66
N TYR A 54 8.99 -6.00 13.38
CA TYR A 54 8.69 -5.32 12.15
C TYR A 54 8.68 -3.81 12.37
N TYR A 55 9.64 -3.13 11.75
CA TYR A 55 9.80 -1.69 11.84
C TYR A 55 9.15 -1.02 10.64
N ARG A 56 8.36 0.01 10.90
CA ARG A 56 7.73 0.82 9.85
C ARG A 56 7.93 2.30 10.14
N LEU A 57 8.52 3.01 9.19
CA LEU A 57 8.64 4.46 9.20
C LEU A 57 7.61 5.02 8.23
N LYS A 58 6.60 5.71 8.75
CA LYS A 58 5.50 6.28 7.97
C LYS A 58 5.59 7.80 7.96
N ASN A 59 5.59 8.39 6.77
CA ASN A 59 5.26 9.79 6.59
C ASN A 59 3.85 9.86 6.03
N ARG A 60 2.91 10.48 6.76
CA ARG A 60 1.48 10.39 6.51
C ARG A 60 0.84 11.77 6.43
N TYR A 61 0.02 11.94 5.38
CA TYR A 61 -0.95 13.01 5.28
C TYR A 61 -2.34 12.40 5.40
N TYR A 62 -3.24 13.08 6.08
CA TYR A 62 -4.61 12.60 6.21
C TYR A 62 -5.61 13.72 5.92
N VAL A 63 -6.73 13.32 5.32
CA VAL A 63 -7.84 14.18 4.96
C VAL A 63 -9.12 13.50 5.44
N TYR A 64 -10.04 14.28 5.99
CA TYR A 64 -11.37 13.78 6.35
C TYR A 64 -12.35 14.04 5.21
N ASP A 65 -13.31 13.14 5.03
CA ASP A 65 -14.45 13.40 4.16
C ASP A 65 -15.35 14.50 4.78
N SER A 66 -16.23 15.06 3.97
CA SER A 66 -17.12 16.15 4.42
C SER A 66 -18.10 15.73 5.53
N SER A 67 -18.37 14.44 5.68
CA SER A 67 -19.24 13.91 6.76
C SER A 67 -18.47 13.63 8.05
N GLY A 68 -17.13 13.61 8.01
CA GLY A 68 -16.28 13.20 9.13
C GLY A 68 -16.38 11.71 9.47
N LEU A 69 -17.02 10.89 8.61
CA LEU A 69 -17.16 9.45 8.81
C LEU A 69 -15.91 8.69 8.41
N PHE A 70 -15.22 9.16 7.37
CA PHE A 70 -14.02 8.54 6.84
C PHE A 70 -12.82 9.46 6.88
N ARG A 71 -11.65 8.85 7.14
CA ARG A 71 -10.35 9.47 6.99
C ARG A 71 -9.59 8.77 5.86
N PHE A 72 -8.98 9.55 5.01
CA PHE A 72 -8.07 9.09 3.96
C PHE A 72 -6.64 9.34 4.41
N ASP A 73 -5.86 8.29 4.53
CA ASP A 73 -4.45 8.35 4.92
C ASP A 73 -3.57 8.06 3.69
N LEU A 74 -2.80 9.06 3.28
CA LEU A 74 -1.82 8.96 2.19
C LEU A 74 -0.44 8.81 2.82
N SER A 75 0.16 7.64 2.71
CA SER A 75 1.38 7.32 3.44
C SER A 75 2.53 6.93 2.50
N ALA A 76 3.72 7.48 2.74
CA ALA A 76 4.97 6.94 2.26
C ALA A 76 5.56 6.08 3.40
N VAL A 77 5.70 4.78 3.16
CA VAL A 77 6.05 3.78 4.18
C VAL A 77 7.34 3.09 3.80
N LYS A 78 8.31 3.14 4.69
CA LYS A 78 9.51 2.30 4.64
C LYS A 78 9.37 1.21 5.68
N SER A 79 9.69 -0.03 5.36
CA SER A 79 9.55 -1.16 6.28
C SER A 79 10.72 -2.11 6.19
N ASP A 80 11.07 -2.69 7.32
CA ASP A 80 12.08 -3.74 7.41
C ASP A 80 11.86 -4.62 8.64
N GLU A 81 12.36 -5.84 8.59
CA GLU A 81 12.31 -6.78 9.72
C GLU A 81 13.72 -6.93 10.32
N SER A 82 13.81 -6.83 11.64
CA SER A 82 15.07 -7.06 12.36
C SER A 82 14.80 -7.32 13.84
N THR A 83 15.80 -7.79 14.55
CA THR A 83 15.74 -7.94 16.00
C THR A 83 15.83 -6.61 16.73
N THR A 84 16.56 -5.62 16.16
CA THR A 84 16.66 -4.27 16.72
C THR A 84 16.46 -3.22 15.63
N PHE A 85 16.07 -2.00 16.04
CA PHE A 85 15.95 -0.86 15.12
C PHE A 85 17.27 -0.51 14.43
N LEU A 86 18.37 -0.54 15.17
CA LEU A 86 19.70 -0.22 14.63
C LEU A 86 20.19 -1.24 13.59
N LYS A 87 19.80 -2.51 13.73
CA LYS A 87 20.10 -3.55 12.74
C LYS A 87 19.16 -3.50 11.55
N SER A 88 17.98 -2.89 11.71
CA SER A 88 17.08 -2.69 10.59
C SER A 88 17.64 -1.63 9.64
N ASN A 89 17.41 -1.84 8.35
CA ASN A 89 17.77 -0.85 7.33
C ASN A 89 16.57 0.01 6.90
N VAL A 90 15.56 0.14 7.79
CA VAL A 90 14.28 0.78 7.47
C VAL A 90 14.43 2.21 6.96
N VAL A 91 15.39 2.97 7.48
CA VAL A 91 15.63 4.36 7.09
C VAL A 91 16.08 4.47 5.63
N ASN A 92 16.87 3.50 5.14
CA ASN A 92 17.44 3.49 3.79
C ASN A 92 16.58 2.73 2.77
N LYS A 93 15.48 2.07 3.19
CA LYS A 93 14.58 1.37 2.26
C LYS A 93 13.87 2.37 1.34
N ALA A 94 13.61 1.92 0.13
CA ALA A 94 12.73 2.67 -0.77
C ALA A 94 11.31 2.75 -0.18
N PRO A 95 10.62 3.88 -0.27
CA PRO A 95 9.27 4.02 0.24
C PRO A 95 8.27 3.26 -0.66
N GLN A 96 7.29 2.64 -0.03
CA GLN A 96 6.07 2.17 -0.66
C GLN A 96 4.96 3.18 -0.36
N TYR A 97 4.08 3.42 -1.33
CA TYR A 97 2.97 4.33 -1.15
C TYR A 97 1.70 3.54 -0.85
N GLU A 98 1.07 3.90 0.26
CA GLU A 98 -0.17 3.28 0.72
C GLU A 98 -1.27 4.35 0.79
N ILE A 99 -2.48 3.99 0.35
CA ILE A 99 -3.69 4.77 0.58
C ILE A 99 -4.60 3.91 1.44
N GLU A 100 -4.95 4.43 2.62
CA GLU A 100 -5.86 3.77 3.55
C GLU A 100 -7.13 4.63 3.66
N ILE A 101 -8.31 4.00 3.64
CA ILE A 101 -9.59 4.63 3.91
C ILE A 101 -10.09 4.03 5.22
N GLU A 102 -10.14 4.83 6.25
CA GLU A 102 -10.51 4.40 7.60
C GLU A 102 -11.87 4.97 8.00
N CYS A 103 -12.78 4.10 8.42
CA CYS A 103 -14.01 4.49 9.05
C CYS A 103 -13.70 4.85 10.51
N ILE A 104 -13.78 6.14 10.85
CA ILE A 104 -13.43 6.67 12.19
C ILE A 104 -14.63 6.85 13.10
N GLN A 105 -15.83 6.69 12.59
CA GLN A 105 -17.07 6.75 13.37
C GLN A 105 -17.96 5.56 13.00
N ASN A 106 -18.57 4.95 14.02
CA ASN A 106 -19.48 3.80 13.87
C ASN A 106 -20.92 4.13 14.31
N LYS A 107 -21.31 5.39 14.22
CA LYS A 107 -22.65 5.84 14.63
C LYS A 107 -23.72 5.69 13.56
N GLU A 108 -23.30 5.43 12.33
CA GLU A 108 -24.18 5.24 11.18
C GLU A 108 -24.57 3.77 11.02
N ASP A 109 -25.64 3.55 10.26
CA ASP A 109 -26.05 2.21 9.85
C ASP A 109 -24.96 1.51 9.02
N VAL A 110 -24.78 0.20 9.23
CA VAL A 110 -23.72 -0.58 8.60
C VAL A 110 -23.84 -0.55 7.06
N ASP A 111 -25.05 -0.57 6.52
CA ASP A 111 -25.26 -0.51 5.06
C ASP A 111 -24.88 0.86 4.50
N VAL A 112 -25.10 1.93 5.23
CA VAL A 112 -24.68 3.29 4.87
C VAL A 112 -23.16 3.37 4.86
N ILE A 113 -22.50 2.87 5.90
CA ILE A 113 -21.05 2.80 6.01
C ILE A 113 -20.47 2.00 4.82
N ALA A 114 -21.02 0.81 4.55
CA ALA A 114 -20.55 -0.05 3.47
C ALA A 114 -20.69 0.60 2.09
N LYS A 115 -21.82 1.21 1.79
CA LYS A 115 -22.05 1.92 0.51
C LYS A 115 -21.07 3.07 0.33
N ARG A 116 -20.85 3.87 1.38
CA ARG A 116 -19.91 5.00 1.33
C ARG A 116 -18.46 4.52 1.20
N LEU A 117 -18.08 3.43 1.89
CA LEU A 117 -16.75 2.85 1.76
C LEU A 117 -16.48 2.39 0.32
N ILE A 118 -17.44 1.69 -0.30
CA ILE A 118 -17.34 1.25 -1.70
C ILE A 118 -17.22 2.46 -2.64
N TYR A 119 -18.05 3.49 -2.43
CA TYR A 119 -17.98 4.73 -3.22
C TYR A 119 -16.60 5.39 -3.09
N ASN A 120 -16.10 5.58 -1.88
CA ASN A 120 -14.79 6.19 -1.61
C ASN A 120 -13.65 5.37 -2.21
N ALA A 121 -13.69 4.03 -2.10
CA ALA A 121 -12.71 3.14 -2.71
C ALA A 121 -12.73 3.26 -4.25
N SER A 122 -13.91 3.30 -4.86
CA SER A 122 -14.07 3.48 -6.30
C SER A 122 -13.53 4.83 -6.77
N LEU A 123 -13.79 5.89 -6.01
CA LEU A 123 -13.26 7.23 -6.31
C LEU A 123 -11.72 7.24 -6.29
N ILE A 124 -11.11 6.67 -5.26
CA ILE A 124 -9.64 6.60 -5.16
C ILE A 124 -9.06 5.77 -6.32
N LEU A 125 -9.64 4.62 -6.63
CA LEU A 125 -9.18 3.77 -7.75
C LEU A 125 -9.27 4.52 -9.09
N SER A 126 -10.36 5.23 -9.32
CA SER A 126 -10.56 6.07 -10.51
C SER A 126 -9.50 7.17 -10.61
N LEU A 127 -9.21 7.85 -9.51
CA LEU A 127 -8.18 8.89 -9.46
C LEU A 127 -6.78 8.32 -9.69
N MET A 128 -6.46 7.18 -9.07
CA MET A 128 -5.16 6.52 -9.25
C MET A 128 -4.93 6.04 -10.68
N GLN A 129 -5.97 5.58 -11.33
CA GLN A 129 -5.92 5.12 -12.73
C GLN A 129 -6.08 6.27 -13.74
N ASN A 130 -6.36 7.47 -13.26
CA ASN A 130 -6.70 8.64 -14.09
C ASN A 130 -7.78 8.31 -15.14
N ASN A 131 -8.79 7.54 -14.73
CA ASN A 131 -9.86 7.05 -15.59
C ASN A 131 -11.16 6.91 -14.80
N ASN A 132 -12.27 7.25 -15.43
CA ASN A 132 -13.61 7.08 -14.85
C ASN A 132 -14.07 5.61 -14.85
N ILE A 133 -13.42 4.76 -15.64
CA ILE A 133 -13.68 3.32 -15.69
C ILE A 133 -12.57 2.62 -14.92
N ILE A 134 -12.93 1.97 -13.81
CA ILE A 134 -11.98 1.23 -13.00
C ILE A 134 -11.60 -0.07 -13.71
N THR A 135 -10.32 -0.20 -14.03
CA THR A 135 -9.75 -1.35 -14.73
C THR A 135 -9.10 -2.31 -13.74
N LYS A 136 -9.22 -3.61 -13.96
CA LYS A 136 -8.55 -4.62 -13.16
C LYS A 136 -7.04 -4.56 -13.35
N THR A 137 -6.29 -4.85 -12.30
CA THR A 137 -4.82 -4.86 -12.32
C THR A 137 -4.27 -5.91 -13.31
N SER A 138 -4.96 -7.05 -13.45
CA SER A 138 -4.63 -8.09 -14.43
C SER A 138 -4.68 -7.56 -15.86
N ASP A 139 -5.77 -6.89 -16.20
CA ASP A 139 -6.02 -6.36 -17.54
C ASP A 139 -5.01 -5.26 -17.90
N MET A 140 -4.68 -4.40 -16.94
CA MET A 140 -3.63 -3.38 -17.11
C MET A 140 -2.26 -4.01 -17.39
N LYS A 141 -1.90 -5.09 -16.67
CA LYS A 141 -0.64 -5.81 -16.92
C LYS A 141 -0.60 -6.44 -18.29
N GLU A 142 -1.68 -7.09 -18.71
CA GLU A 142 -1.79 -7.71 -20.03
C GLU A 142 -1.60 -6.69 -21.15
N VAL A 143 -2.23 -5.51 -21.04
CA VAL A 143 -2.07 -4.42 -22.01
C VAL A 143 -0.63 -3.93 -22.06
N ILE A 144 0.03 -3.71 -20.91
CA ILE A 144 1.43 -3.26 -20.84
C ILE A 144 2.37 -4.29 -21.46
N GLU A 145 2.19 -5.57 -21.15
CA GLU A 145 3.00 -6.66 -21.72
C GLU A 145 2.81 -6.80 -23.23
N SER A 146 1.58 -6.73 -23.70
CA SER A 146 1.24 -6.77 -25.12
C SER A 146 1.87 -5.60 -25.87
N TYR A 147 1.79 -4.39 -25.33
CA TYR A 147 2.42 -3.21 -25.87
C TYR A 147 3.94 -3.33 -25.92
N GLY A 148 4.56 -3.82 -24.83
CA GLY A 148 6.00 -4.08 -24.77
C GLY A 148 6.48 -5.06 -25.86
N LYS A 149 5.76 -6.16 -26.09
CA LYS A 149 6.05 -7.12 -27.17
C LYS A 149 5.95 -6.47 -28.54
N THR A 150 4.95 -5.63 -28.77
CA THR A 150 4.73 -4.91 -30.04
C THR A 150 5.89 -3.96 -30.37
N ILE A 151 6.40 -3.22 -29.36
CA ILE A 151 7.54 -2.31 -29.54
C ILE A 151 8.81 -3.09 -29.84
N GLN A 152 9.06 -4.19 -29.14
CA GLN A 152 10.24 -5.02 -29.38
C GLN A 152 10.24 -5.60 -30.80
N HIS A 153 9.07 -6.03 -31.30
CA HIS A 153 8.92 -6.56 -32.65
C HIS A 153 9.17 -5.48 -33.72
N LYS A 154 8.71 -4.24 -33.52
CA LYS A 154 9.00 -3.13 -34.42
C LYS A 154 10.50 -2.78 -34.45
N ASN A 155 11.15 -2.80 -33.31
CA ASN A 155 12.58 -2.49 -33.21
C ASN A 155 13.46 -3.59 -33.86
N SER A 156 13.07 -4.86 -33.76
CA SER A 156 13.79 -5.97 -34.43
C SER A 156 13.64 -5.93 -35.94
N ASN A 157 12.47 -5.57 -36.46
CA ASN A 157 12.23 -5.40 -37.89
C ASN A 157 12.99 -4.20 -38.46
N ASN A 158 13.06 -3.08 -37.74
CA ASN A 158 13.87 -1.91 -38.15
C ASN A 158 15.37 -2.20 -38.17
N LYS A 159 15.89 -3.09 -37.32
CA LYS A 159 17.30 -3.53 -37.38
C LYS A 159 17.58 -4.41 -38.61
N LYS A 160 16.64 -5.29 -38.99
CA LYS A 160 16.79 -6.10 -40.21
C LYS A 160 16.78 -5.24 -41.48
N PHE A 161 15.97 -4.19 -41.54
CA PHE A 161 15.94 -3.28 -42.69
C PHE A 161 17.21 -2.40 -42.80
N ARG A 162 17.88 -2.08 -41.71
CA ARG A 162 19.14 -1.33 -41.74
C ARG A 162 20.35 -2.21 -42.07
N GLY A 163 20.33 -3.52 -41.73
CA GLY A 163 21.41 -4.45 -42.09
C GLY A 163 21.50 -4.72 -43.57
N ASN A 164 20.36 -4.82 -44.28
CA ASN A 164 20.37 -5.11 -45.73
C ASN A 164 20.74 -3.92 -46.63
N LYS A 165 20.89 -2.72 -46.11
CA LYS A 165 21.28 -1.52 -46.89
C LYS A 165 22.78 -1.37 -47.09
N TYR A 166 23.62 -2.12 -46.35
CA TYR A 166 25.06 -2.00 -46.42
C TYR A 166 25.77 -3.14 -47.18
N GLU A 167 25.03 -4.19 -47.57
CA GLU A 167 25.64 -5.32 -48.32
C GLU A 167 25.65 -5.16 -49.86
N ASN A 168 24.99 -4.11 -50.41
CA ASN A 168 24.86 -3.93 -51.86
C ASN A 168 25.68 -2.77 -52.44
N SER A 169 26.75 -2.33 -51.79
CA SER A 169 27.55 -1.21 -52.30
C SER A 169 29.02 -1.51 -52.60
N TYR A 170 29.39 -2.79 -52.80
CA TYR A 170 30.69 -3.17 -53.35
C TYR A 170 30.55 -4.34 -54.28
N ASN A 171 30.26 -4.06 -55.56
CA ASN A 171 30.67 -4.79 -56.75
C ASN A 171 30.82 -3.80 -57.90
#